data_28513b09b422938b3d33d7e9c77c6f18
#
_entry.id   28513b09b422938b3d33d7e9c77c6f18
#
_cell.length_a   1.000
_cell.length_b   1.000
_cell.length_c   1.000
_cell.angle_alpha   90.00
_cell.angle_beta   90.00
_cell.angle_gamma   90.00
#
_symmetry.space_group_name_H-M   'P 1'
#
loop_
_entity.id
_entity.type
_entity.pdbx_description
1 polymer ?
#
loop_
_entity_poly.entity_id
_entity_poly.type
_entity_poly.pdbx_seq_one_letter_code
_entity_poly.pdbx_strand_id
1 'polypeptide(L)'
;MYPDFFDSAKLVAQYDPEVADAMDLELGRQRRNIELIASENFVSPAVMAAMGSVLTNKYAEGYPGKRYYGGCEYVDIVENLAIERAKELFGADCANVQPHSGAQANMAAYSALINPGDTVMGMSLAHGGHLTHGSPVNASGKLYKFVPYGVNDDGYIDYDELEKTAKEVCPKLIVAGASAYPRVIDFERIGAIVKSVGAYFMVDMAHIAGLVAAGLHPSPVPYADVVTTTTHKTLRGPRGGLILSKAELGAAINKAIFPGNQGGPLMHVIAGKAVCFGEALKPEFKDYQQRLLNNCKALAESLAKRGVNLVSGGTDNHLILLDLRSLGVTGKDLEKRLDEVNITANKNAIPNDPETPFVTSGLRLGTAAATTRGLDESDMDKIAEFVYLAATDFENSADAIRVGVAEICAKHPLYE
;
A
#
# COMPACT_ATOMS: atom_id res chain seq x y z
N MET A 1 -3.33 32.87 -8.99
CA MET A 1 -3.24 31.78 -10.01
C MET A 1 -2.08 30.90 -9.57
N TYR A 2 -2.33 29.67 -9.18
CA TYR A 2 -1.24 28.75 -8.88
C TYR A 2 -0.54 28.40 -10.21
N PRO A 3 0.79 28.44 -10.30
CA PRO A 3 1.50 27.98 -11.49
C PRO A 3 1.09 26.52 -11.75
N ASP A 4 1.11 26.12 -13.02
CA ASP A 4 0.92 24.73 -13.39
C ASP A 4 1.90 23.89 -12.56
N PHE A 5 1.44 22.79 -11.99
CA PHE A 5 2.29 21.96 -11.12
C PHE A 5 3.59 21.53 -11.84
N PHE A 6 3.53 21.30 -13.15
CA PHE A 6 4.69 20.96 -13.97
C PHE A 6 5.65 22.13 -14.21
N ASP A 7 5.24 23.37 -13.95
CA ASP A 7 6.15 24.52 -13.90
C ASP A 7 6.93 24.62 -12.57
N SER A 8 6.59 23.80 -11.57
CA SER A 8 7.31 23.78 -10.29
C SER A 8 8.78 23.36 -10.45
N ALA A 9 9.10 22.42 -11.35
CA ALA A 9 10.48 22.06 -11.65
C ALA A 9 11.26 23.24 -12.21
N LYS A 10 10.65 24.06 -13.08
CA LYS A 10 11.27 25.31 -13.60
C LYS A 10 11.52 26.34 -12.50
N LEU A 11 10.63 26.42 -11.51
CA LEU A 11 10.85 27.29 -10.35
C LEU A 11 12.00 26.77 -9.50
N VAL A 12 12.06 25.46 -9.24
CA VAL A 12 13.17 24.85 -8.49
C VAL A 12 14.50 25.10 -9.20
N ALA A 13 14.56 24.98 -10.52
CA ALA A 13 15.76 25.18 -11.32
C ALA A 13 16.37 26.59 -11.18
N GLN A 14 15.59 27.60 -10.79
CA GLN A 14 16.08 28.95 -10.52
C GLN A 14 16.90 29.06 -9.24
N TYR A 15 16.71 28.12 -8.31
CA TYR A 15 17.33 28.10 -6.98
C TYR A 15 18.27 26.90 -6.80
N ASP A 16 17.92 25.75 -7.37
CA ASP A 16 18.68 24.51 -7.25
C ASP A 16 18.52 23.68 -8.54
N PRO A 17 19.41 23.93 -9.53
CA PRO A 17 19.36 23.19 -10.79
C PRO A 17 19.57 21.68 -10.65
N GLU A 18 20.43 21.24 -9.72
CA GLU A 18 20.74 19.81 -9.52
C GLU A 18 19.51 19.03 -9.04
N VAL A 19 18.72 19.62 -8.12
CA VAL A 19 17.45 19.02 -7.67
C VAL A 19 16.42 19.03 -8.81
N ALA A 20 16.32 20.12 -9.57
CA ALA A 20 15.40 20.21 -10.70
C ALA A 20 15.71 19.15 -11.78
N ASP A 21 16.98 18.97 -12.13
CA ASP A 21 17.44 17.95 -13.07
C ASP A 21 17.06 16.53 -12.58
N ALA A 22 17.23 16.25 -11.29
CA ALA A 22 16.83 14.97 -10.71
C ALA A 22 15.31 14.76 -10.76
N MET A 23 14.50 15.80 -10.53
CA MET A 23 13.04 15.74 -10.66
C MET A 23 12.62 15.45 -12.11
N ASP A 24 13.25 16.08 -13.09
CA ASP A 24 12.97 15.85 -14.51
C ASP A 24 13.39 14.45 -14.97
N LEU A 25 14.53 13.95 -14.48
CA LEU A 25 14.97 12.57 -14.73
C LEU A 25 13.97 11.54 -14.17
N GLU A 26 13.45 11.77 -12.95
CA GLU A 26 12.42 10.88 -12.35
C GLU A 26 11.09 10.95 -13.10
N LEU A 27 10.63 12.14 -13.50
CA LEU A 27 9.45 12.26 -14.35
C LEU A 27 9.65 11.51 -15.68
N GLY A 28 10.83 11.66 -16.29
CA GLY A 28 11.22 10.91 -17.49
C GLY A 28 11.19 9.39 -17.28
N ARG A 29 11.66 8.90 -16.13
CA ARG A 29 11.59 7.49 -15.76
C ARG A 29 10.13 7.03 -15.65
N GLN A 30 9.30 7.76 -14.90
CA GLN A 30 7.88 7.41 -14.72
C GLN A 30 7.13 7.38 -16.07
N ARG A 31 7.46 8.27 -16.99
CA ARG A 31 6.84 8.33 -18.33
C ARG A 31 7.22 7.16 -19.22
N ARG A 32 8.50 6.74 -19.20
CA ARG A 32 9.00 5.66 -20.07
C ARG A 32 8.81 4.25 -19.49
N ASN A 33 8.66 4.10 -18.16
CA ASN A 33 8.54 2.80 -17.54
C ASN A 33 7.07 2.39 -17.35
N ILE A 34 6.81 1.08 -17.45
CA ILE A 34 5.57 0.47 -16.95
C ILE A 34 5.78 0.14 -15.47
N GLU A 35 4.98 0.76 -14.60
CA GLU A 35 5.08 0.58 -13.15
C GLU A 35 4.16 -0.56 -12.67
N LEU A 36 4.77 -1.64 -12.17
CA LEU A 36 4.09 -2.83 -11.65
C LEU A 36 4.41 -3.12 -10.18
N ILE A 37 5.09 -2.21 -9.46
CA ILE A 37 5.23 -2.36 -8.02
C ILE A 37 3.86 -2.20 -7.36
N ALA A 38 3.37 -3.25 -6.69
CA ALA A 38 2.02 -3.30 -6.14
C ALA A 38 1.72 -2.24 -5.06
N SER A 39 2.75 -1.65 -4.48
CA SER A 39 2.66 -0.59 -3.46
C SER A 39 2.84 0.83 -4.01
N GLU A 40 2.92 1.00 -5.32
CA GLU A 40 3.06 2.30 -5.97
C GLU A 40 1.83 2.69 -6.77
N ASN A 41 1.65 4.01 -6.95
CA ASN A 41 0.58 4.58 -7.73
C ASN A 41 0.96 5.99 -8.19
N PHE A 42 0.26 6.50 -9.19
CA PHE A 42 0.37 7.88 -9.65
C PHE A 42 -0.77 8.72 -9.04
N VAL A 43 -0.42 9.75 -8.29
CA VAL A 43 -1.42 10.65 -7.68
C VAL A 43 -1.94 11.66 -8.70
N SER A 44 -3.10 12.27 -8.44
CA SER A 44 -3.60 13.36 -9.27
C SER A 44 -2.72 14.63 -9.15
N PRO A 45 -2.69 15.49 -10.19
CA PRO A 45 -2.02 16.79 -10.09
C PRO A 45 -2.55 17.64 -8.91
N ALA A 46 -3.82 17.50 -8.54
CA ALA A 46 -4.42 18.21 -7.40
C ALA A 46 -3.82 17.77 -6.05
N VAL A 47 -3.56 16.48 -5.89
CA VAL A 47 -2.86 15.95 -4.69
C VAL A 47 -1.44 16.52 -4.62
N MET A 48 -0.69 16.51 -5.73
CA MET A 48 0.66 17.06 -5.79
C MET A 48 0.69 18.56 -5.49
N ALA A 49 -0.25 19.33 -6.04
CA ALA A 49 -0.38 20.77 -5.78
C ALA A 49 -0.68 21.08 -4.31
N ALA A 50 -1.54 20.28 -3.67
CA ALA A 50 -1.81 20.40 -2.23
C ALA A 50 -0.55 20.15 -1.39
N MET A 51 0.27 19.18 -1.78
CA MET A 51 1.54 18.85 -1.14
C MET A 51 2.57 19.99 -1.24
N GLY A 52 2.61 20.72 -2.35
CA GLY A 52 3.48 21.87 -2.58
C GLY A 52 2.94 23.22 -2.05
N SER A 53 1.89 23.20 -1.23
CA SER A 53 1.21 24.42 -0.76
C SER A 53 1.92 25.10 0.43
N VAL A 54 1.51 26.35 0.72
CA VAL A 54 1.99 27.12 1.88
C VAL A 54 1.68 26.48 3.24
N LEU A 55 0.84 25.44 3.28
CA LEU A 55 0.54 24.70 4.50
C LEU A 55 1.76 24.00 5.09
N THR A 56 2.83 23.79 4.29
CA THR A 56 4.12 23.30 4.78
C THR A 56 4.76 24.19 5.85
N ASN A 57 4.43 25.50 5.87
CA ASN A 57 5.00 26.46 6.81
C ASN A 57 4.39 26.40 8.21
N LYS A 58 3.22 25.72 8.35
CA LYS A 58 2.43 25.82 9.59
C LYS A 58 2.75 24.71 10.59
N TYR A 59 3.18 25.09 11.78
CA TYR A 59 3.35 24.21 12.93
C TYR A 59 2.02 24.07 13.69
N ALA A 60 1.46 22.86 13.80
CA ALA A 60 0.10 22.62 14.27
C ALA A 60 -0.02 21.45 15.26
N GLU A 61 0.89 21.36 16.27
CA GLU A 61 0.80 20.35 17.33
C GLU A 61 -0.54 20.39 18.04
N GLY A 62 -1.05 19.21 18.39
CA GLY A 62 -2.39 19.02 18.91
C GLY A 62 -3.37 18.64 17.80
N TYR A 63 -4.64 19.01 18.00
CA TYR A 63 -5.75 18.62 17.13
C TYR A 63 -6.64 19.84 16.82
N PRO A 64 -7.50 19.80 15.79
CA PRO A 64 -8.41 20.90 15.48
C PRO A 64 -9.16 21.41 16.71
N GLY A 65 -9.14 22.74 16.92
CA GLY A 65 -9.73 23.39 18.08
C GLY A 65 -8.98 23.23 19.40
N LYS A 66 -7.91 22.44 19.43
CA LYS A 66 -7.08 22.16 20.63
C LYS A 66 -5.60 22.14 20.26
N ARG A 67 -5.12 23.19 19.61
CA ARG A 67 -3.72 23.35 19.20
C ARG A 67 -2.86 23.96 20.31
N TYR A 68 -1.59 23.59 20.28
CA TYR A 68 -0.57 24.21 21.17
C TYR A 68 -0.07 25.55 20.63
N TYR A 69 -0.35 25.89 19.36
CA TYR A 69 0.11 27.10 18.69
C TYR A 69 -1.06 27.89 18.13
N GLY A 70 -0.89 29.22 18.04
CA GLY A 70 -1.86 30.11 17.39
C GLY A 70 -1.82 30.05 15.88
N GLY A 71 -2.79 30.67 15.20
CA GLY A 71 -2.86 30.78 13.75
C GLY A 71 -3.21 29.47 13.05
N CYS A 72 -3.99 28.60 13.69
CA CYS A 72 -4.36 27.28 13.15
C CYS A 72 -5.77 27.23 12.57
N GLU A 73 -6.49 28.35 12.51
CA GLU A 73 -7.90 28.40 12.05
C GLU A 73 -8.13 27.78 10.68
N TYR A 74 -7.19 27.92 9.74
CA TYR A 74 -7.34 27.40 8.38
C TYR A 74 -6.81 25.96 8.23
N VAL A 75 -5.74 25.60 8.93
CA VAL A 75 -5.27 24.20 8.94
C VAL A 75 -6.23 23.28 9.68
N ASP A 76 -6.98 23.80 10.66
CA ASP A 76 -8.06 23.06 11.32
C ASP A 76 -9.18 22.69 10.33
N ILE A 77 -9.51 23.61 9.41
CA ILE A 77 -10.48 23.30 8.33
C ILE A 77 -9.99 22.13 7.49
N VAL A 78 -8.72 22.18 7.08
CA VAL A 78 -8.11 21.13 6.23
C VAL A 78 -8.08 19.79 6.94
N GLU A 79 -7.65 19.75 8.20
CA GLU A 79 -7.59 18.50 8.97
C GLU A 79 -8.98 17.93 9.24
N ASN A 80 -9.96 18.77 9.60
CA ASN A 80 -11.35 18.36 9.77
C ASN A 80 -11.93 17.76 8.46
N LEU A 81 -11.68 18.39 7.31
CA LEU A 81 -12.10 17.85 6.02
C LEU A 81 -11.50 16.46 5.76
N ALA A 82 -10.22 16.28 6.06
CA ALA A 82 -9.57 14.97 5.90
C ALA A 82 -10.17 13.93 6.85
N ILE A 83 -10.43 14.29 8.11
CA ILE A 83 -11.05 13.41 9.12
C ILE A 83 -12.45 12.98 8.69
N GLU A 84 -13.33 13.95 8.37
CA GLU A 84 -14.72 13.64 8.04
C GLU A 84 -14.82 12.84 6.73
N ARG A 85 -14.03 13.16 5.71
CA ARG A 85 -13.97 12.38 4.47
C ARG A 85 -13.45 10.95 4.69
N ALA A 86 -12.46 10.75 5.56
CA ALA A 86 -11.98 9.43 5.91
C ALA A 86 -13.05 8.60 6.63
N LYS A 87 -13.78 9.22 7.58
CA LYS A 87 -14.90 8.58 8.27
C LYS A 87 -16.02 8.18 7.31
N GLU A 88 -16.41 9.08 6.43
CA GLU A 88 -17.43 8.84 5.41
C GLU A 88 -17.00 7.69 4.46
N LEU A 89 -15.77 7.76 3.96
CA LEU A 89 -15.23 6.82 2.97
C LEU A 89 -15.19 5.37 3.48
N PHE A 90 -14.87 5.18 4.76
CA PHE A 90 -14.67 3.86 5.36
C PHE A 90 -15.77 3.45 6.35
N GLY A 91 -16.71 4.33 6.68
CA GLY A 91 -17.76 4.05 7.66
C GLY A 91 -17.22 3.90 9.09
N ALA A 92 -16.19 4.68 9.47
CA ALA A 92 -15.54 4.58 10.77
C ALA A 92 -16.04 5.65 11.76
N ASP A 93 -16.06 5.32 13.07
CA ASP A 93 -16.46 6.27 14.11
C ASP A 93 -15.43 7.39 14.28
N CYS A 94 -14.13 7.04 14.27
CA CYS A 94 -13.02 7.96 14.45
C CYS A 94 -11.97 7.78 13.36
N ALA A 95 -11.31 8.88 12.99
CA ALA A 95 -10.17 8.88 12.07
C ALA A 95 -9.07 9.80 12.61
N ASN A 96 -7.81 9.34 12.57
CA ASN A 96 -6.63 10.15 12.79
C ASN A 96 -5.82 10.21 11.49
N VAL A 97 -5.69 11.42 10.92
CA VAL A 97 -5.04 11.67 9.62
C VAL A 97 -3.59 12.14 9.75
N GLN A 98 -3.08 12.26 10.98
CA GLN A 98 -1.74 12.77 11.27
C GLN A 98 -0.57 11.78 11.06
N PRO A 99 -0.74 10.44 11.02
CA PRO A 99 0.40 9.55 10.80
C PRO A 99 1.20 9.92 9.55
N HIS A 100 2.53 10.08 9.70
CA HIS A 100 3.42 10.43 8.59
C HIS A 100 3.61 9.24 7.62
N SER A 101 3.42 8.02 8.11
CA SER A 101 3.52 6.79 7.32
C SER A 101 2.63 5.68 7.89
N GLY A 102 2.42 4.61 7.11
CA GLY A 102 1.76 3.39 7.61
C GLY A 102 2.52 2.74 8.78
N ALA A 103 3.85 2.77 8.75
CA ALA A 103 4.66 2.25 9.86
C ALA A 103 4.41 3.01 11.18
N GLN A 104 4.32 4.34 11.13
CA GLN A 104 3.99 5.16 12.30
C GLN A 104 2.54 4.97 12.75
N ALA A 105 1.60 4.79 11.81
CA ALA A 105 0.23 4.43 12.13
C ALA A 105 0.16 3.10 12.91
N ASN A 106 0.88 2.07 12.45
CA ASN A 106 0.93 0.78 13.13
C ASN A 106 1.57 0.88 14.51
N MET A 107 2.69 1.58 14.64
CA MET A 107 3.36 1.75 15.94
C MET A 107 2.51 2.53 16.94
N ALA A 108 1.77 3.55 16.49
CA ALA A 108 0.84 4.29 17.33
C ALA A 108 -0.35 3.41 17.76
N ALA A 109 -0.90 2.58 16.86
CA ALA A 109 -1.95 1.63 17.19
C ALA A 109 -1.48 0.63 18.25
N TYR A 110 -0.29 0.05 18.09
CA TYR A 110 0.29 -0.83 19.11
C TYR A 110 0.42 -0.13 20.45
N SER A 111 1.02 1.06 20.50
CA SER A 111 1.23 1.78 21.76
C SER A 111 -0.06 2.26 22.41
N ALA A 112 -1.16 2.39 21.66
CA ALA A 112 -2.47 2.72 22.20
C ALA A 112 -3.19 1.52 22.82
N LEU A 113 -2.94 0.29 22.30
CA LEU A 113 -3.71 -0.91 22.64
C LEU A 113 -2.99 -1.84 23.61
N ILE A 114 -1.64 -1.91 23.55
CA ILE A 114 -0.83 -2.90 24.26
C ILE A 114 0.44 -2.30 24.83
N ASN A 115 1.13 -3.03 25.70
CA ASN A 115 2.37 -2.62 26.34
C ASN A 115 3.59 -3.34 25.72
N PRO A 116 4.79 -2.73 25.75
CA PRO A 116 6.01 -3.42 25.38
C PRO A 116 6.16 -4.77 26.12
N GLY A 117 6.51 -5.82 25.36
CA GLY A 117 6.62 -7.17 25.87
C GLY A 117 5.36 -8.02 25.77
N ASP A 118 4.20 -7.43 25.44
CA ASP A 118 2.98 -8.19 25.20
C ASP A 118 3.10 -9.09 23.96
N THR A 119 2.36 -10.21 24.00
CA THR A 119 2.29 -11.15 22.86
C THR A 119 1.32 -10.64 21.80
N VAL A 120 1.78 -10.61 20.55
CA VAL A 120 1.02 -10.22 19.36
C VAL A 120 1.07 -11.33 18.33
N MET A 121 -0.02 -11.59 17.64
CA MET A 121 0.01 -12.44 16.44
C MET A 121 -0.07 -11.57 15.20
N GLY A 122 0.72 -11.90 14.17
CA GLY A 122 0.73 -11.21 12.89
C GLY A 122 1.11 -12.15 11.75
N MET A 123 0.77 -11.79 10.52
CA MET A 123 1.12 -12.60 9.36
C MET A 123 2.63 -12.66 9.17
N SER A 124 3.16 -13.87 8.96
CA SER A 124 4.58 -14.11 8.69
C SER A 124 5.07 -13.28 7.51
N LEU A 125 6.26 -12.65 7.67
CA LEU A 125 6.91 -11.89 6.58
C LEU A 125 7.15 -12.77 5.35
N ALA A 126 7.56 -14.03 5.55
CA ALA A 126 7.77 -15.00 4.48
C ALA A 126 6.49 -15.40 3.74
N HIS A 127 5.33 -15.21 4.35
CA HIS A 127 4.01 -15.52 3.79
C HIS A 127 3.25 -14.26 3.35
N GLY A 128 3.93 -13.12 3.23
CA GLY A 128 3.36 -11.88 2.72
C GLY A 128 3.01 -10.82 3.77
N GLY A 129 3.36 -11.01 5.04
CA GLY A 129 3.22 -9.99 6.08
C GLY A 129 4.04 -8.72 5.81
N HIS A 130 3.77 -7.66 6.55
CA HIS A 130 4.54 -6.42 6.49
C HIS A 130 5.65 -6.40 7.55
N LEU A 131 6.74 -5.64 7.33
CA LEU A 131 7.83 -5.48 8.30
C LEU A 131 7.34 -5.05 9.69
N THR A 132 6.33 -4.19 9.77
CA THR A 132 5.74 -3.74 11.03
C THR A 132 4.82 -4.77 11.70
N HIS A 133 4.67 -5.96 11.12
CA HIS A 133 3.94 -7.08 11.73
C HIS A 133 4.90 -8.06 12.43
N GLY A 134 5.91 -7.53 13.10
CA GLY A 134 6.78 -8.30 13.98
C GLY A 134 8.13 -8.73 13.41
N SER A 135 8.59 -8.15 12.30
CA SER A 135 9.94 -8.42 11.81
C SER A 135 11.00 -8.10 12.88
N PRO A 136 11.96 -8.99 13.15
CA PRO A 136 12.98 -8.79 14.19
C PRO A 136 13.84 -7.53 14.00
N VAL A 137 13.96 -7.05 12.76
CA VAL A 137 14.71 -5.82 12.46
C VAL A 137 13.88 -4.55 12.63
N ASN A 138 12.56 -4.70 12.75
CA ASN A 138 11.62 -3.59 12.92
C ASN A 138 11.35 -3.30 14.40
N ALA A 139 10.95 -2.06 14.71
CA ALA A 139 10.58 -1.66 16.07
C ALA A 139 9.47 -2.55 16.65
N SER A 140 8.50 -3.00 15.85
CA SER A 140 7.44 -3.89 16.30
C SER A 140 7.97 -5.20 16.86
N GLY A 141 8.88 -5.89 16.15
CA GLY A 141 9.47 -7.13 16.60
C GLY A 141 10.48 -6.97 17.75
N LYS A 142 11.00 -5.73 17.96
CA LYS A 142 11.89 -5.42 19.10
C LYS A 142 11.12 -5.10 20.37
N LEU A 143 9.93 -4.52 20.27
CA LEU A 143 9.13 -4.07 21.41
C LEU A 143 8.13 -5.12 21.88
N TYR A 144 7.62 -5.96 20.98
CA TYR A 144 6.55 -6.92 21.26
C TYR A 144 6.99 -8.34 20.91
N LYS A 145 6.35 -9.34 21.54
CA LYS A 145 6.59 -10.77 21.27
C LYS A 145 5.66 -11.22 20.16
N PHE A 146 6.13 -11.23 18.94
CA PHE A 146 5.33 -11.68 17.81
C PHE A 146 5.36 -13.19 17.63
N VAL A 147 4.17 -13.78 17.49
CA VAL A 147 3.96 -15.16 17.06
C VAL A 147 3.33 -15.11 15.67
N PRO A 148 4.02 -15.63 14.64
CA PRO A 148 3.51 -15.53 13.27
C PRO A 148 2.39 -16.55 13.01
N TYR A 149 1.43 -16.18 12.18
CA TYR A 149 0.58 -17.11 11.45
C TYR A 149 0.89 -17.03 9.95
N GLY A 150 0.45 -18.01 9.19
CA GLY A 150 0.85 -18.14 7.79
C GLY A 150 -0.27 -18.57 6.86
N VAL A 151 0.16 -19.05 5.70
CA VAL A 151 -0.72 -19.65 4.69
C VAL A 151 -0.47 -21.16 4.66
N ASN A 152 -1.47 -21.91 4.19
CA ASN A 152 -1.37 -23.34 3.91
C ASN A 152 -0.57 -23.61 2.62
N ASP A 153 -0.42 -24.88 2.24
CA ASP A 153 0.34 -25.29 1.04
C ASP A 153 -0.25 -24.75 -0.26
N ASP A 154 -1.54 -24.42 -0.30
CA ASP A 154 -2.22 -23.83 -1.45
C ASP A 154 -2.05 -22.31 -1.50
N GLY A 155 -1.38 -21.69 -0.53
CA GLY A 155 -1.14 -20.24 -0.46
C GLY A 155 -2.29 -19.42 0.13
N TYR A 156 -3.25 -20.04 0.80
CA TYR A 156 -4.35 -19.35 1.50
C TYR A 156 -4.08 -19.25 3.00
N ILE A 157 -4.55 -18.16 3.64
CA ILE A 157 -4.46 -18.03 5.10
C ILE A 157 -5.10 -19.25 5.77
N ASP A 158 -4.33 -19.91 6.64
CA ASP A 158 -4.81 -21.03 7.44
C ASP A 158 -5.52 -20.51 8.69
N TYR A 159 -6.84 -20.30 8.57
CA TYR A 159 -7.64 -19.77 9.67
C TYR A 159 -7.80 -20.77 10.83
N ASP A 160 -7.72 -22.07 10.57
CA ASP A 160 -7.86 -23.10 11.62
C ASP A 160 -6.58 -23.15 12.46
N GLU A 161 -5.39 -23.08 11.82
CA GLU A 161 -4.11 -22.99 12.53
C GLU A 161 -3.98 -21.63 13.24
N LEU A 162 -4.48 -20.53 12.64
CA LEU A 162 -4.54 -19.22 13.30
C LEU A 162 -5.39 -19.31 14.59
N GLU A 163 -6.56 -19.92 14.55
CA GLU A 163 -7.42 -20.08 15.73
C GLU A 163 -6.78 -20.95 16.81
N LYS A 164 -6.19 -22.07 16.42
CA LYS A 164 -5.49 -22.96 17.33
C LYS A 164 -4.32 -22.23 18.01
N THR A 165 -3.46 -21.59 17.25
CA THR A 165 -2.33 -20.83 17.78
C THR A 165 -2.79 -19.69 18.69
N ALA A 166 -3.85 -18.96 18.32
CA ALA A 166 -4.40 -17.89 19.16
C ALA A 166 -4.87 -18.39 20.52
N LYS A 167 -5.51 -19.56 20.58
CA LYS A 167 -5.94 -20.21 21.84
C LYS A 167 -4.75 -20.68 22.70
N GLU A 168 -3.68 -21.13 22.06
CA GLU A 168 -2.48 -21.61 22.78
C GLU A 168 -1.65 -20.45 23.37
N VAL A 169 -1.46 -19.34 22.61
CA VAL A 169 -0.58 -18.24 23.03
C VAL A 169 -1.31 -17.10 23.73
N CYS A 170 -2.63 -17.04 23.66
CA CYS A 170 -3.48 -15.99 24.23
C CYS A 170 -2.92 -14.57 24.01
N PRO A 171 -2.80 -14.13 22.75
CA PRO A 171 -2.19 -12.84 22.42
C PRO A 171 -3.03 -11.68 22.97
N LYS A 172 -2.40 -10.52 23.20
CA LYS A 172 -3.10 -9.28 23.53
C LYS A 172 -3.69 -8.59 22.29
N LEU A 173 -3.10 -8.86 21.13
CA LEU A 173 -3.47 -8.26 19.86
C LEU A 173 -3.25 -9.26 18.72
N ILE A 174 -4.18 -9.33 17.78
CA ILE A 174 -4.01 -10.02 16.50
C ILE A 174 -4.05 -8.97 15.39
N VAL A 175 -3.01 -8.99 14.53
CA VAL A 175 -2.89 -8.10 13.37
C VAL A 175 -3.19 -8.89 12.10
N ALA A 176 -4.18 -8.45 11.33
CA ALA A 176 -4.43 -8.94 9.99
C ALA A 176 -4.00 -7.89 8.94
N GLY A 177 -3.84 -8.35 7.71
CA GLY A 177 -3.36 -7.54 6.59
C GLY A 177 -2.04 -8.05 6.04
N ALA A 178 -1.77 -7.77 4.78
CA ALA A 178 -0.63 -8.33 4.07
C ALA A 178 -0.09 -7.37 2.98
N SER A 179 1.19 -7.53 2.67
CA SER A 179 1.88 -6.82 1.58
C SER A 179 1.95 -7.63 0.28
N ALA A 180 1.81 -8.96 0.36
CA ALA A 180 1.96 -9.87 -0.77
C ALA A 180 0.99 -11.06 -0.70
N TYR A 181 -0.26 -10.81 -0.32
CA TYR A 181 -1.32 -11.82 -0.29
C TYR A 181 -2.37 -11.49 -1.35
N PRO A 182 -2.53 -12.33 -2.40
CA PRO A 182 -3.36 -12.00 -3.55
C PRO A 182 -4.84 -12.34 -3.38
N ARG A 183 -5.27 -12.86 -2.23
CA ARG A 183 -6.64 -13.32 -2.00
C ARG A 183 -7.41 -12.42 -1.04
N VAL A 184 -8.73 -12.60 -1.00
CA VAL A 184 -9.59 -11.94 0.00
C VAL A 184 -9.22 -12.42 1.40
N ILE A 185 -9.19 -11.50 2.36
CA ILE A 185 -9.03 -11.79 3.78
C ILE A 185 -10.41 -11.80 4.44
N ASP A 186 -10.74 -12.89 5.15
CA ASP A 186 -11.98 -13.02 5.90
C ASP A 186 -11.84 -12.36 7.28
N PHE A 187 -12.13 -11.06 7.33
CA PHE A 187 -12.04 -10.27 8.55
C PHE A 187 -13.10 -10.67 9.60
N GLU A 188 -14.26 -11.19 9.16
CA GLU A 188 -15.30 -11.67 10.07
C GLU A 188 -14.82 -12.91 10.84
N ARG A 189 -14.24 -13.87 10.13
CA ARG A 189 -13.69 -15.08 10.76
C ARG A 189 -12.53 -14.76 11.71
N ILE A 190 -11.59 -13.89 11.30
CA ILE A 190 -10.50 -13.44 12.19
C ILE A 190 -11.08 -12.70 13.40
N GLY A 191 -12.06 -11.82 13.22
CA GLY A 191 -12.72 -11.10 14.31
C GLY A 191 -13.39 -12.04 15.32
N ALA A 192 -14.01 -13.15 14.86
CA ALA A 192 -14.56 -14.18 15.74
C ALA A 192 -13.46 -14.89 16.56
N ILE A 193 -12.33 -15.21 15.92
CA ILE A 193 -11.17 -15.81 16.60
C ILE A 193 -10.62 -14.84 17.67
N VAL A 194 -10.38 -13.58 17.31
CA VAL A 194 -9.89 -12.53 18.22
C VAL A 194 -10.80 -12.42 19.46
N LYS A 195 -12.11 -12.36 19.24
CA LYS A 195 -13.09 -12.28 20.30
C LYS A 195 -13.04 -13.50 21.22
N SER A 196 -12.80 -14.69 20.67
CA SER A 196 -12.76 -15.95 21.44
C SER A 196 -11.61 -16.01 22.44
N VAL A 197 -10.51 -15.27 22.19
CA VAL A 197 -9.32 -15.21 23.06
C VAL A 197 -9.21 -13.90 23.85
N GLY A 198 -10.16 -12.97 23.69
CA GLY A 198 -10.20 -11.69 24.41
C GLY A 198 -9.07 -10.72 24.03
N ALA A 199 -8.58 -10.80 22.80
CA ALA A 199 -7.55 -9.93 22.25
C ALA A 199 -8.15 -8.66 21.61
N TYR A 200 -7.33 -7.66 21.31
CA TYR A 200 -7.65 -6.60 20.37
C TYR A 200 -7.50 -7.09 18.93
N PHE A 201 -8.30 -6.53 18.02
CA PHE A 201 -8.20 -6.78 16.59
C PHE A 201 -7.72 -5.53 15.84
N MET A 202 -6.57 -5.60 15.24
CA MET A 202 -6.03 -4.57 14.35
C MET A 202 -5.96 -5.09 12.92
N VAL A 203 -6.35 -4.27 11.95
CA VAL A 203 -6.19 -4.60 10.54
C VAL A 203 -5.35 -3.51 9.85
N ASP A 204 -4.24 -3.90 9.24
CA ASP A 204 -3.51 -3.07 8.30
C ASP A 204 -4.01 -3.34 6.87
N MET A 205 -4.89 -2.47 6.39
CA MET A 205 -5.47 -2.59 5.04
C MET A 205 -4.70 -1.82 3.97
N ALA A 206 -3.46 -1.44 4.22
CA ALA A 206 -2.69 -0.53 3.36
C ALA A 206 -2.71 -0.93 1.89
N HIS A 207 -2.57 -2.21 1.56
CA HIS A 207 -2.58 -2.67 0.17
C HIS A 207 -3.96 -2.63 -0.49
N ILE A 208 -5.01 -2.87 0.26
CA ILE A 208 -6.37 -3.03 -0.25
C ILE A 208 -7.28 -1.83 0.05
N ALA A 209 -6.75 -0.76 0.65
CA ALA A 209 -7.57 0.38 1.12
C ALA A 209 -8.43 1.02 0.02
N GLY A 210 -7.92 1.13 -1.20
CA GLY A 210 -8.70 1.63 -2.34
C GLY A 210 -9.86 0.70 -2.71
N LEU A 211 -9.64 -0.61 -2.67
CA LEU A 211 -10.67 -1.62 -2.94
C LEU A 211 -11.76 -1.63 -1.85
N VAL A 212 -11.35 -1.49 -0.58
CA VAL A 212 -12.28 -1.35 0.56
C VAL A 212 -13.11 -0.08 0.42
N ALA A 213 -12.47 1.06 0.12
CA ALA A 213 -13.15 2.34 -0.10
C ALA A 213 -14.18 2.28 -1.25
N ALA A 214 -13.90 1.52 -2.30
CA ALA A 214 -14.79 1.32 -3.44
C ALA A 214 -15.88 0.25 -3.20
N GLY A 215 -15.85 -0.47 -2.06
CA GLY A 215 -16.75 -1.59 -1.77
C GLY A 215 -16.50 -2.83 -2.62
N LEU A 216 -15.26 -3.01 -3.12
CA LEU A 216 -14.84 -4.14 -3.97
C LEU A 216 -13.98 -5.17 -3.22
N HIS A 217 -13.72 -4.94 -1.96
CA HIS A 217 -13.15 -5.89 -1.00
C HIS A 217 -13.89 -5.74 0.32
N PRO A 218 -14.14 -6.82 1.08
CA PRO A 218 -14.75 -6.73 2.40
C PRO A 218 -14.05 -5.72 3.29
N SER A 219 -14.84 -4.87 3.99
CA SER A 219 -14.31 -3.89 4.92
C SER A 219 -13.93 -4.54 6.26
N PRO A 220 -12.74 -4.24 6.81
CA PRO A 220 -12.38 -4.66 8.16
C PRO A 220 -13.05 -3.82 9.27
N VAL A 221 -13.53 -2.62 8.95
CA VAL A 221 -14.01 -1.63 9.94
C VAL A 221 -15.10 -2.17 10.87
N PRO A 222 -16.09 -2.97 10.41
CA PRO A 222 -17.11 -3.52 11.29
C PRO A 222 -16.58 -4.52 12.34
N TYR A 223 -15.43 -5.14 12.08
CA TYR A 223 -14.89 -6.23 12.89
C TYR A 223 -13.71 -5.83 13.75
N ALA A 224 -12.87 -4.90 13.25
CA ALA A 224 -11.64 -4.49 13.90
C ALA A 224 -11.87 -3.41 14.98
N ASP A 225 -11.01 -3.39 15.99
CA ASP A 225 -10.94 -2.31 16.98
C ASP A 225 -10.21 -1.09 16.42
N VAL A 226 -9.14 -1.35 15.65
CA VAL A 226 -8.36 -0.34 14.94
C VAL A 226 -8.03 -0.82 13.54
N VAL A 227 -8.17 0.06 12.57
CA VAL A 227 -7.76 -0.18 11.18
C VAL A 227 -6.71 0.87 10.81
N THR A 228 -5.56 0.42 10.32
CA THR A 228 -4.51 1.29 9.80
C THR A 228 -4.40 1.16 8.29
N THR A 229 -3.89 2.19 7.64
CA THR A 229 -3.58 2.14 6.22
C THR A 229 -2.52 3.16 5.84
N THR A 230 -1.89 2.94 4.69
CA THR A 230 -1.21 3.99 3.93
C THR A 230 -2.21 4.70 3.02
N THR A 231 -1.88 5.90 2.58
CA THR A 231 -2.74 6.67 1.66
C THR A 231 -2.29 6.61 0.20
N HIS A 232 -1.11 6.05 -0.10
CA HIS A 232 -0.42 6.18 -1.39
C HIS A 232 -0.38 4.92 -2.28
N LYS A 233 -1.11 3.84 -1.92
CA LYS A 233 -1.16 2.60 -2.71
C LYS A 233 -2.44 2.58 -3.58
N THR A 234 -3.30 1.57 -3.40
CA THR A 234 -4.58 1.51 -4.12
C THR A 234 -5.49 2.71 -3.85
N LEU A 235 -5.34 3.38 -2.70
CA LEU A 235 -6.10 4.60 -2.38
C LEU A 235 -5.68 5.83 -3.21
N ARG A 236 -4.52 5.79 -3.86
CA ARG A 236 -4.03 6.80 -4.82
C ARG A 236 -3.86 8.22 -4.25
N GLY A 237 -3.43 8.31 -2.99
CA GLY A 237 -3.19 9.58 -2.30
C GLY A 237 -1.70 9.89 -2.07
N PRO A 238 -1.41 10.93 -1.31
CA PRO A 238 -0.04 11.29 -0.95
C PRO A 238 0.59 10.22 -0.06
N ARG A 239 1.91 10.17 -0.01
CA ARG A 239 2.60 9.29 0.94
C ARG A 239 2.29 9.73 2.36
N GLY A 240 1.70 8.81 3.14
CA GLY A 240 1.25 9.07 4.50
C GLY A 240 0.53 7.84 5.08
N GLY A 241 0.05 7.98 6.31
CA GLY A 241 -0.75 6.98 7.01
C GLY A 241 -2.10 7.53 7.47
N LEU A 242 -2.98 6.63 7.87
CA LEU A 242 -4.30 6.89 8.42
C LEU A 242 -4.60 5.83 9.47
N ILE A 243 -5.26 6.22 10.56
CA ILE A 243 -5.81 5.28 11.55
C ILE A 243 -7.31 5.54 11.67
N LEU A 244 -8.08 4.47 11.56
CA LEU A 244 -9.51 4.44 11.85
C LEU A 244 -9.73 3.62 13.12
N SER A 245 -10.69 3.98 13.95
CA SER A 245 -10.97 3.23 15.18
C SER A 245 -12.42 3.33 15.60
N LYS A 246 -12.82 2.43 16.49
CA LYS A 246 -14.05 2.57 17.26
C LYS A 246 -14.02 3.82 18.13
N ALA A 247 -15.17 4.35 18.46
CA ALA A 247 -15.34 5.60 19.20
C ALA A 247 -14.56 5.63 20.55
N GLU A 248 -14.61 4.54 21.30
CA GLU A 248 -13.96 4.41 22.62
C GLU A 248 -12.42 4.45 22.56
N LEU A 249 -11.82 4.15 21.39
CA LEU A 249 -10.36 4.13 21.20
C LEU A 249 -9.82 5.44 20.62
N GLY A 250 -10.67 6.31 20.10
CA GLY A 250 -10.25 7.52 19.40
C GLY A 250 -9.32 8.41 20.23
N ALA A 251 -9.63 8.61 21.52
CA ALA A 251 -8.80 9.42 22.41
C ALA A 251 -7.42 8.79 22.68
N ALA A 252 -7.37 7.46 22.84
CA ALA A 252 -6.12 6.72 23.05
C ALA A 252 -5.24 6.78 21.79
N ILE A 253 -5.83 6.60 20.61
CA ILE A 253 -5.13 6.71 19.32
C ILE A 253 -4.57 8.12 19.13
N ASN A 254 -5.36 9.16 19.39
CA ASN A 254 -4.90 10.54 19.28
C ASN A 254 -3.71 10.81 20.21
N LYS A 255 -3.78 10.34 21.47
CA LYS A 255 -2.67 10.47 22.42
C LYS A 255 -1.43 9.67 21.98
N ALA A 256 -1.62 8.51 21.38
CA ALA A 256 -0.53 7.68 20.88
C ALA A 256 0.16 8.32 19.66
N ILE A 257 -0.55 9.04 18.81
CA ILE A 257 0.05 9.84 17.74
C ILE A 257 0.74 11.07 18.34
N PHE A 258 0.00 11.98 18.95
CA PHE A 258 0.56 13.17 19.56
C PHE A 258 0.14 13.25 21.04
N PRO A 259 1.12 13.36 21.96
CA PRO A 259 2.58 13.47 21.76
C PRO A 259 3.34 12.13 21.75
N GLY A 260 2.67 10.98 21.62
CA GLY A 260 3.25 9.67 21.87
C GLY A 260 4.34 9.24 20.87
N ASN A 261 4.05 9.34 19.56
CA ASN A 261 4.96 8.88 18.49
C ASN A 261 5.42 10.00 17.56
N GLN A 262 4.70 11.12 17.50
CA GLN A 262 4.96 12.24 16.59
C GLN A 262 4.88 13.59 17.35
N GLY A 263 5.48 14.63 16.74
CA GLY A 263 5.30 16.04 17.08
C GLY A 263 4.33 16.69 16.10
N GLY A 264 4.74 17.82 15.48
CA GLY A 264 3.90 18.58 14.55
C GLY A 264 3.46 17.76 13.34
N PRO A 265 2.16 17.79 13.01
CA PRO A 265 1.65 17.11 11.82
C PRO A 265 2.09 17.83 10.54
N LEU A 266 2.16 17.08 9.43
CA LEU A 266 2.52 17.61 8.12
C LEU A 266 1.25 18.14 7.44
N MET A 267 0.92 19.43 7.64
CA MET A 267 -0.35 19.98 7.20
C MET A 267 -0.53 19.97 5.68
N HIS A 268 0.53 20.14 4.91
CA HIS A 268 0.52 19.98 3.45
C HIS A 268 0.21 18.54 3.01
N VAL A 269 0.69 17.54 3.74
CA VAL A 269 0.36 16.12 3.47
C VAL A 269 -1.10 15.84 3.84
N ILE A 270 -1.59 16.40 4.96
CA ILE A 270 -3.01 16.28 5.35
C ILE A 270 -3.91 16.93 4.31
N ALA A 271 -3.51 18.05 3.70
CA ALA A 271 -4.22 18.64 2.56
C ALA A 271 -4.27 17.70 1.37
N GLY A 272 -3.16 17.06 1.03
CA GLY A 272 -3.13 16.04 -0.02
C GLY A 272 -4.04 14.84 0.30
N LYS A 273 -4.10 14.41 1.57
CA LYS A 273 -5.05 13.37 2.01
C LYS A 273 -6.50 13.83 1.87
N ALA A 274 -6.82 15.06 2.25
CA ALA A 274 -8.16 15.61 2.10
C ALA A 274 -8.62 15.63 0.64
N VAL A 275 -7.73 16.02 -0.29
CA VAL A 275 -8.00 15.97 -1.74
C VAL A 275 -8.22 14.53 -2.19
N CYS A 276 -7.31 13.62 -1.85
CA CYS A 276 -7.40 12.19 -2.18
C CYS A 276 -8.72 11.56 -1.72
N PHE A 277 -9.12 11.78 -0.47
CA PHE A 277 -10.37 11.23 0.06
C PHE A 277 -11.59 11.84 -0.64
N GLY A 278 -11.53 13.14 -0.99
CA GLY A 278 -12.57 13.77 -1.80
C GLY A 278 -12.66 13.21 -3.22
N GLU A 279 -11.56 12.79 -3.83
CA GLU A 279 -11.55 12.05 -5.10
C GLU A 279 -12.11 10.63 -4.93
N ALA A 280 -11.74 9.95 -3.83
CA ALA A 280 -12.16 8.57 -3.55
C ALA A 280 -13.67 8.44 -3.23
N LEU A 281 -14.31 9.51 -2.77
CA LEU A 281 -15.77 9.57 -2.57
C LEU A 281 -16.57 9.70 -3.87
N LYS A 282 -15.92 9.95 -5.02
CA LYS A 282 -16.60 10.11 -6.31
C LYS A 282 -16.81 8.76 -7.00
N PRO A 283 -17.89 8.63 -7.81
CA PRO A 283 -18.18 7.39 -8.55
C PRO A 283 -17.02 6.90 -9.43
N GLU A 284 -16.28 7.82 -10.04
CA GLU A 284 -15.16 7.52 -10.94
C GLU A 284 -14.04 6.76 -10.25
N PHE A 285 -13.92 6.90 -8.93
CA PHE A 285 -12.95 6.14 -8.16
C PHE A 285 -13.33 4.65 -8.08
N LYS A 286 -14.61 4.33 -7.96
CA LYS A 286 -15.10 2.95 -8.01
C LYS A 286 -14.84 2.33 -9.38
N ASP A 287 -15.08 3.08 -10.45
CA ASP A 287 -14.79 2.63 -11.82
C ASP A 287 -13.29 2.36 -12.02
N TYR A 288 -12.43 3.21 -11.46
CA TYR A 288 -11.00 3.01 -11.46
C TYR A 288 -10.61 1.71 -10.71
N GLN A 289 -11.14 1.48 -9.52
CA GLN A 289 -10.85 0.27 -8.75
C GLN A 289 -11.36 -1.00 -9.43
N GLN A 290 -12.51 -0.92 -10.13
CA GLN A 290 -13.01 -2.07 -10.91
C GLN A 290 -12.09 -2.39 -12.09
N ARG A 291 -11.63 -1.37 -12.83
CA ARG A 291 -10.64 -1.56 -13.91
C ARG A 291 -9.33 -2.15 -13.38
N LEU A 292 -8.90 -1.70 -12.19
CA LEU A 292 -7.71 -2.22 -11.53
C LEU A 292 -7.83 -3.74 -11.26
N LEU A 293 -8.97 -4.20 -10.77
CA LEU A 293 -9.25 -5.64 -10.57
C LEU A 293 -9.27 -6.39 -11.89
N ASN A 294 -9.95 -5.85 -12.92
CA ASN A 294 -10.01 -6.46 -14.24
C ASN A 294 -8.60 -6.62 -14.84
N ASN A 295 -7.79 -5.56 -14.78
CA ASN A 295 -6.41 -5.58 -15.25
C ASN A 295 -5.57 -6.61 -14.50
N CYS A 296 -5.70 -6.69 -13.18
CA CYS A 296 -4.94 -7.66 -12.39
C CYS A 296 -5.32 -9.10 -12.73
N LYS A 297 -6.62 -9.35 -12.90
CA LYS A 297 -7.13 -10.65 -13.33
C LYS A 297 -6.64 -11.02 -14.74
N ALA A 298 -6.72 -10.09 -15.70
CA ALA A 298 -6.23 -10.31 -17.06
C ALA A 298 -4.72 -10.64 -17.09
N LEU A 299 -3.91 -9.90 -16.32
CA LEU A 299 -2.48 -10.15 -16.17
C LEU A 299 -2.21 -11.54 -15.58
N ALA A 300 -2.93 -11.92 -14.51
CA ALA A 300 -2.80 -13.23 -13.87
C ALA A 300 -3.17 -14.37 -14.82
N GLU A 301 -4.31 -14.29 -15.50
CA GLU A 301 -4.77 -15.29 -16.46
C GLU A 301 -3.81 -15.44 -17.65
N SER A 302 -3.27 -14.33 -18.14
CA SER A 302 -2.35 -14.31 -19.27
C SER A 302 -1.00 -14.94 -18.92
N LEU A 303 -0.48 -14.68 -17.73
CA LEU A 303 0.73 -15.33 -17.21
C LEU A 303 0.52 -16.83 -16.99
N ALA A 304 -0.62 -17.23 -16.40
CA ALA A 304 -0.95 -18.63 -16.18
C ALA A 304 -1.07 -19.42 -17.51
N LYS A 305 -1.68 -18.83 -18.54
CA LYS A 305 -1.75 -19.42 -19.90
C LYS A 305 -0.38 -19.66 -20.53
N ARG A 306 0.62 -18.88 -20.14
CA ARG A 306 2.03 -19.02 -20.57
C ARG A 306 2.82 -20.00 -19.69
N GLY A 307 2.17 -20.63 -18.71
CA GLY A 307 2.80 -21.63 -17.83
C GLY A 307 3.53 -21.04 -16.62
N VAL A 308 3.30 -19.77 -16.29
CA VAL A 308 3.83 -19.17 -15.07
C VAL A 308 2.98 -19.59 -13.87
N ASN A 309 3.61 -20.15 -12.85
CA ASN A 309 2.93 -20.53 -11.62
C ASN A 309 2.60 -19.27 -10.79
N LEU A 310 1.37 -19.20 -10.28
CA LEU A 310 0.90 -18.13 -9.40
C LEU A 310 0.66 -18.71 -8.01
N VAL A 311 1.19 -18.06 -6.98
CA VAL A 311 0.87 -18.39 -5.59
C VAL A 311 -0.63 -18.27 -5.38
N SER A 312 -1.24 -19.25 -4.75
CA SER A 312 -2.70 -19.43 -4.60
C SER A 312 -3.50 -19.54 -5.91
N GLY A 313 -2.82 -19.79 -7.06
CA GLY A 313 -3.46 -20.02 -8.35
C GLY A 313 -4.09 -18.79 -9.01
N GLY A 314 -3.88 -17.57 -8.51
CA GLY A 314 -4.45 -16.35 -9.11
C GLY A 314 -4.59 -15.19 -8.14
N THR A 315 -5.57 -14.30 -8.37
CA THR A 315 -5.78 -13.10 -7.57
C THR A 315 -7.25 -12.71 -7.45
N ASP A 316 -7.60 -12.12 -6.31
CA ASP A 316 -8.89 -11.48 -6.03
C ASP A 316 -8.72 -9.96 -5.80
N ASN A 317 -7.50 -9.42 -5.90
CA ASN A 317 -7.21 -8.02 -5.62
C ASN A 317 -6.27 -7.37 -6.67
N HIS A 318 -5.48 -6.37 -6.30
CA HIS A 318 -4.65 -5.56 -7.17
C HIS A 318 -3.25 -6.13 -7.43
N LEU A 319 -2.90 -7.25 -6.84
CA LEU A 319 -1.56 -7.83 -6.96
C LEU A 319 -1.61 -9.34 -7.27
N ILE A 320 -0.53 -9.80 -7.86
CA ILE A 320 -0.22 -11.21 -8.06
C ILE A 320 1.17 -11.51 -7.52
N LEU A 321 1.37 -12.76 -7.09
CA LEU A 321 2.66 -13.26 -6.66
C LEU A 321 3.05 -14.46 -7.54
N LEU A 322 4.12 -14.28 -8.31
CA LEU A 322 4.63 -15.31 -9.21
C LEU A 322 5.57 -16.25 -8.46
N ASP A 323 5.45 -17.54 -8.72
CA ASP A 323 6.42 -18.56 -8.35
C ASP A 323 7.30 -18.88 -9.58
N LEU A 324 8.55 -18.47 -9.55
CA LEU A 324 9.50 -18.54 -10.67
C LEU A 324 10.30 -19.83 -10.74
N ARG A 325 10.13 -20.74 -9.76
CA ARG A 325 10.94 -21.96 -9.66
C ARG A 325 10.84 -22.84 -10.91
N SER A 326 9.66 -22.93 -11.53
CA SER A 326 9.45 -23.70 -12.76
C SER A 326 10.09 -23.06 -13.99
N LEU A 327 10.40 -21.77 -13.96
CA LEU A 327 11.04 -21.03 -15.05
C LEU A 327 12.57 -20.99 -14.93
N GLY A 328 13.14 -21.49 -13.82
CA GLY A 328 14.58 -21.54 -13.60
C GLY A 328 15.26 -20.16 -13.47
N VAL A 329 14.51 -19.14 -13.07
CA VAL A 329 15.01 -17.77 -12.83
C VAL A 329 14.70 -17.33 -11.42
N THR A 330 15.62 -16.57 -10.79
CA THR A 330 15.39 -16.01 -9.44
C THR A 330 14.58 -14.71 -9.51
N GLY A 331 13.93 -14.36 -8.39
CA GLY A 331 13.26 -13.07 -8.28
C GLY A 331 14.19 -11.89 -8.55
N LYS A 332 15.43 -11.96 -8.02
CA LYS A 332 16.46 -10.94 -8.23
C LYS A 332 16.85 -10.79 -9.70
N ASP A 333 17.02 -11.90 -10.42
CA ASP A 333 17.44 -11.83 -11.81
C ASP A 333 16.31 -11.30 -12.69
N LEU A 334 15.06 -11.76 -12.46
CA LEU A 334 13.92 -11.26 -13.22
C LEU A 334 13.62 -9.78 -12.92
N GLU A 335 13.68 -9.34 -11.66
CA GLU A 335 13.59 -7.93 -11.28
C GLU A 335 14.58 -7.07 -12.07
N LYS A 336 15.85 -7.50 -12.15
CA LYS A 336 16.89 -6.79 -12.89
C LYS A 336 16.63 -6.76 -14.40
N ARG A 337 16.27 -7.91 -15.01
CA ARG A 337 15.95 -7.99 -16.44
C ARG A 337 14.77 -7.09 -16.83
N LEU A 338 13.73 -7.04 -15.99
CA LEU A 338 12.57 -6.17 -16.20
C LEU A 338 12.96 -4.69 -16.13
N ASP A 339 13.79 -4.30 -15.16
CA ASP A 339 14.28 -2.93 -15.04
C ASP A 339 15.08 -2.49 -16.29
N GLU A 340 15.92 -3.38 -16.85
CA GLU A 340 16.67 -3.14 -18.08
C GLU A 340 15.79 -2.89 -19.32
N VAL A 341 14.54 -3.34 -19.28
CA VAL A 341 13.55 -3.14 -20.37
C VAL A 341 12.42 -2.19 -20.00
N ASN A 342 12.64 -1.34 -18.98
CA ASN A 342 11.70 -0.31 -18.51
C ASN A 342 10.38 -0.86 -17.96
N ILE A 343 10.40 -2.01 -17.30
CA ILE A 343 9.30 -2.53 -16.50
C ILE A 343 9.76 -2.57 -15.04
N THR A 344 9.11 -1.80 -14.19
CA THR A 344 9.47 -1.71 -12.77
C THR A 344 8.63 -2.69 -11.96
N ALA A 345 9.29 -3.63 -11.29
CA ALA A 345 8.67 -4.65 -10.44
C ALA A 345 9.55 -4.90 -9.21
N ASN A 346 9.10 -5.74 -8.28
CA ASN A 346 9.96 -6.12 -7.16
C ASN A 346 9.98 -7.64 -6.92
N LYS A 347 11.17 -8.17 -6.64
CA LYS A 347 11.31 -9.53 -6.12
C LYS A 347 10.57 -9.69 -4.80
N ASN A 348 10.06 -10.87 -4.53
CA ASN A 348 9.31 -11.17 -3.33
C ASN A 348 9.49 -12.64 -2.94
N ALA A 349 9.63 -12.92 -1.65
CA ALA A 349 9.60 -14.29 -1.18
C ALA A 349 8.22 -14.93 -1.45
N ILE A 350 8.22 -16.22 -1.72
CA ILE A 350 7.02 -17.04 -1.81
C ILE A 350 6.91 -17.93 -0.56
N PRO A 351 5.73 -18.48 -0.24
CA PRO A 351 5.62 -19.46 0.84
C PRO A 351 6.58 -20.64 0.64
N ASN A 352 7.27 -21.03 1.70
CA ASN A 352 8.30 -22.08 1.67
C ASN A 352 9.43 -21.80 0.66
N ASP A 353 9.82 -20.54 0.52
CA ASP A 353 10.86 -20.12 -0.42
C ASP A 353 12.22 -20.75 -0.04
N PRO A 354 12.89 -21.49 -0.95
CA PRO A 354 14.20 -22.07 -0.70
C PRO A 354 15.33 -21.02 -0.72
N GLU A 355 15.08 -19.84 -1.29
CA GLU A 355 16.05 -18.79 -1.46
C GLU A 355 16.07 -17.82 -0.27
N THR A 356 17.16 -17.06 -0.16
CA THR A 356 17.29 -16.01 0.85
C THR A 356 16.41 -14.80 0.48
N PRO A 357 16.05 -13.92 1.46
CA PRO A 357 15.26 -12.72 1.18
C PRO A 357 15.90 -11.73 0.18
N PHE A 358 17.22 -11.84 -0.07
CA PHE A 358 17.94 -11.00 -1.03
C PHE A 358 17.92 -11.54 -2.46
N VAL A 359 17.56 -12.80 -2.64
CA VAL A 359 17.46 -13.48 -3.95
C VAL A 359 16.01 -13.73 -4.32
N THR A 360 15.27 -14.45 -3.50
CA THR A 360 13.88 -14.88 -3.61
C THR A 360 13.58 -15.76 -4.83
N SER A 361 12.53 -16.57 -4.73
CA SER A 361 12.02 -17.37 -5.85
C SER A 361 10.76 -16.78 -6.49
N GLY A 362 10.34 -15.61 -6.06
CA GLY A 362 9.11 -14.98 -6.55
C GLY A 362 9.30 -13.55 -7.02
N LEU A 363 8.27 -13.09 -7.75
CA LEU A 363 8.12 -11.70 -8.18
C LEU A 363 6.70 -11.24 -7.87
N ARG A 364 6.56 -10.06 -7.25
CA ARG A 364 5.25 -9.45 -7.00
C ARG A 364 4.98 -8.41 -8.07
N LEU A 365 3.80 -8.48 -8.69
CA LEU A 365 3.29 -7.51 -9.65
C LEU A 365 1.97 -6.93 -9.14
N GLY A 366 1.70 -5.67 -9.46
CA GLY A 366 0.45 -4.99 -9.16
C GLY A 366 0.04 -4.05 -10.27
N THR A 367 -1.25 -3.76 -10.36
CA THR A 367 -1.83 -3.02 -11.49
C THR A 367 -2.31 -1.61 -11.14
N ALA A 368 -2.10 -1.13 -9.90
CA ALA A 368 -2.64 0.15 -9.46
C ALA A 368 -2.12 1.33 -10.29
N ALA A 369 -0.79 1.46 -10.43
CA ALA A 369 -0.16 2.54 -11.20
C ALA A 369 -0.45 2.41 -12.71
N ALA A 370 -0.35 1.21 -13.27
CA ALA A 370 -0.67 0.94 -14.68
C ALA A 370 -2.12 1.32 -15.01
N THR A 371 -3.09 0.97 -14.15
CA THR A 371 -4.50 1.33 -14.33
C THR A 371 -4.73 2.84 -14.19
N THR A 372 -4.06 3.51 -13.26
CA THR A 372 -4.12 4.98 -13.13
C THR A 372 -3.61 5.66 -14.39
N ARG A 373 -2.54 5.14 -14.99
CA ARG A 373 -2.00 5.61 -16.26
C ARG A 373 -2.95 5.40 -17.44
N GLY A 374 -3.93 4.50 -17.34
CA GLY A 374 -4.94 4.27 -18.34
C GLY A 374 -4.81 2.95 -19.11
N LEU A 375 -3.88 2.07 -18.73
CA LEU A 375 -3.73 0.75 -19.34
C LEU A 375 -5.00 -0.10 -19.13
N ASP A 376 -5.29 -0.96 -20.09
CA ASP A 376 -6.44 -1.86 -20.11
C ASP A 376 -6.03 -3.35 -20.15
N GLU A 377 -7.02 -4.25 -20.20
CA GLU A 377 -6.80 -5.70 -20.21
C GLU A 377 -5.98 -6.18 -21.43
N SER A 378 -6.06 -5.49 -22.57
CA SER A 378 -5.27 -5.83 -23.75
C SER A 378 -3.79 -5.47 -23.58
N ASP A 379 -3.48 -4.40 -22.86
CA ASP A 379 -2.13 -4.04 -22.50
C ASP A 379 -1.56 -5.04 -21.46
N MET A 380 -2.41 -5.57 -20.56
CA MET A 380 -2.01 -6.59 -19.57
C MET A 380 -1.59 -7.90 -20.23
N ASP A 381 -2.20 -8.31 -21.34
CA ASP A 381 -1.78 -9.51 -22.09
C ASP A 381 -0.38 -9.34 -22.70
N LYS A 382 -0.09 -8.15 -23.27
CA LYS A 382 1.25 -7.83 -23.78
C LYS A 382 2.29 -7.76 -22.66
N ILE A 383 1.94 -7.16 -21.52
CA ILE A 383 2.82 -7.09 -20.36
C ILE A 383 3.12 -8.49 -19.83
N ALA A 384 2.13 -9.39 -19.78
CA ALA A 384 2.34 -10.78 -19.42
C ALA A 384 3.32 -11.50 -20.36
N GLU A 385 3.23 -11.24 -21.67
CA GLU A 385 4.20 -11.74 -22.66
C GLU A 385 5.61 -11.19 -22.37
N PHE A 386 5.76 -9.91 -22.12
CA PHE A 386 7.06 -9.30 -21.81
C PHE A 386 7.68 -9.89 -20.54
N VAL A 387 6.90 -10.06 -19.48
CA VAL A 387 7.36 -10.69 -18.23
C VAL A 387 7.80 -12.13 -18.48
N TYR A 388 7.03 -12.89 -19.25
CA TYR A 388 7.36 -14.26 -19.59
C TYR A 388 8.65 -14.37 -20.44
N LEU A 389 8.79 -13.55 -21.48
CA LEU A 389 9.99 -13.49 -22.32
C LEU A 389 11.21 -13.03 -21.53
N ALA A 390 11.07 -12.05 -20.64
CA ALA A 390 12.15 -11.62 -19.75
C ALA A 390 12.61 -12.74 -18.81
N ALA A 391 11.71 -13.63 -18.40
CA ALA A 391 12.05 -14.78 -17.58
C ALA A 391 12.75 -15.90 -18.38
N THR A 392 12.31 -16.19 -19.62
CA THR A 392 12.64 -17.40 -20.36
C THR A 392 13.58 -17.22 -21.54
N ASP A 393 13.60 -16.05 -22.18
CA ASP A 393 14.38 -15.76 -23.40
C ASP A 393 14.86 -14.31 -23.48
N PHE A 394 15.41 -13.80 -22.38
CA PHE A 394 15.77 -12.39 -22.24
C PHE A 394 16.73 -11.89 -23.33
N GLU A 395 17.81 -12.63 -23.59
CA GLU A 395 18.88 -12.21 -24.50
C GLU A 395 18.37 -11.96 -25.94
N ASN A 396 17.38 -12.75 -26.39
CA ASN A 396 16.81 -12.61 -27.72
C ASN A 396 15.62 -11.65 -27.79
N SER A 397 14.96 -11.36 -26.66
CA SER A 397 13.70 -10.61 -26.61
C SER A 397 13.82 -9.19 -26.05
N ALA A 398 14.92 -8.84 -25.37
CA ALA A 398 15.05 -7.58 -24.65
C ALA A 398 14.76 -6.32 -25.50
N ASP A 399 15.26 -6.27 -26.74
CA ASP A 399 15.02 -5.13 -27.64
C ASP A 399 13.55 -5.04 -28.07
N ALA A 400 12.91 -6.18 -28.36
CA ALA A 400 11.50 -6.23 -28.71
C ALA A 400 10.62 -5.80 -27.53
N ILE A 401 10.98 -6.22 -26.31
CA ILE A 401 10.27 -5.79 -25.08
C ILE A 401 10.39 -4.28 -24.91
N ARG A 402 11.60 -3.68 -25.05
CA ARG A 402 11.79 -2.22 -24.94
C ARG A 402 10.93 -1.45 -25.92
N VAL A 403 10.85 -1.91 -27.17
CA VAL A 403 9.99 -1.32 -28.21
C VAL A 403 8.53 -1.40 -27.79
N GLY A 404 8.04 -2.58 -27.39
CA GLY A 404 6.65 -2.77 -26.97
C GLY A 404 6.28 -1.96 -25.72
N VAL A 405 7.19 -1.85 -24.75
CA VAL A 405 7.02 -0.97 -23.58
C VAL A 405 6.88 0.50 -24.01
N ALA A 406 7.74 0.97 -24.92
CA ALA A 406 7.68 2.33 -25.42
C ALA A 406 6.35 2.61 -26.15
N GLU A 407 5.85 1.66 -26.95
CA GLU A 407 4.55 1.77 -27.63
C GLU A 407 3.38 1.88 -26.63
N ILE A 408 3.35 1.04 -25.59
CA ILE A 408 2.33 1.10 -24.53
C ILE A 408 2.42 2.45 -23.80
N CYS A 409 3.62 2.90 -23.44
CA CYS A 409 3.83 4.16 -22.77
C CYS A 409 3.41 5.37 -23.62
N ALA A 410 3.62 5.34 -24.94
CA ALA A 410 3.19 6.37 -25.87
C ALA A 410 1.65 6.38 -26.07
N LYS A 411 1.01 5.22 -26.06
CA LYS A 411 -0.46 5.10 -26.10
C LYS A 411 -1.12 5.70 -24.85
N HIS A 412 -0.45 5.64 -23.72
CA HIS A 412 -0.94 6.07 -22.41
C HIS A 412 0.02 7.10 -21.79
N PRO A 413 0.06 8.35 -22.29
CA PRO A 413 0.96 9.37 -21.76
C PRO A 413 0.63 9.71 -20.31
N LEU A 414 1.67 9.88 -19.48
CA LEU A 414 1.52 10.21 -18.06
C LEU A 414 1.73 11.70 -17.85
N TYR A 415 0.74 12.38 -17.24
CA TYR A 415 0.78 13.80 -16.89
C TYR A 415 1.01 14.72 -18.12
N GLU A 416 0.30 14.46 -19.20
CA GLU A 416 0.26 15.30 -20.41
C GLU A 416 -1.11 15.90 -20.66
#